data_aae0469286f01ee5c4c12f3c8d7a53bf
#
_entry.id   aae0469286f01ee5c4c12f3c8d7a53bf
#
_cell.length_a   1.000
_cell.length_b   1.000
_cell.length_c   1.000
_cell.angle_alpha   90.00
_cell.angle_beta   90.00
_cell.angle_gamma   90.00
#
_symmetry.space_group_name_H-M   'P 1'
#
loop_
_entity.id
_entity.type
_entity.pdbx_description
1 polymer ?
#
loop_
_entity_poly.entity_id
_entity_poly.type
_entity_poly.pdbx_seq_one_letter_code
_entity_poly.pdbx_strand_id
1 'polypeptide(L)'
;DQFNSNSIQIAYRNANNWSFFYNHLNKIFSCGKGTMKTGIFVLILKHMYTLKKSLGQHFLKDESVCRRIVESLMECQFQRLLEVGPGGGALTKHLVNIQDIAFKLVEIDREKIEYLSKTYPSLSEKIIEASILDVAVPFDEPFSMIGNFPYNISTQIVFKVIEWREQIQFMVGMFQKEVAVRICAGPGNKDYGILSVLSQAYFKTTYLFDVDEDCFNPPPKVKSGVIKFEYMGNPYGIESHRK
;
A
#
# COMPACT_ATOMS: atom_id res chain seq x y z
N ASP A 1 18.65 7.80 21.25
CA ASP A 1 19.81 7.63 20.39
C ASP A 1 19.39 7.84 18.95
N GLN A 2 19.94 8.89 18.35
CA GLN A 2 19.63 9.35 17.00
C GLN A 2 19.96 8.24 16.01
N PHE A 3 18.92 7.76 15.27
CA PHE A 3 19.16 7.04 14.03
C PHE A 3 19.85 8.02 13.07
N ASN A 4 21.15 7.81 12.89
CA ASN A 4 21.98 8.65 12.06
C ASN A 4 21.51 8.51 10.61
N SER A 5 21.30 9.62 9.91
CA SER A 5 20.94 9.68 8.47
C SER A 5 21.84 8.80 7.58
N ASN A 6 23.09 8.58 8.00
CA ASN A 6 24.03 7.65 7.37
C ASN A 6 23.56 6.18 7.39
N SER A 7 22.84 5.74 8.44
CA SER A 7 22.36 4.34 8.54
C SER A 7 21.23 4.06 7.56
N ILE A 8 20.37 5.05 7.32
CA ILE A 8 19.29 4.98 6.32
C ILE A 8 19.89 5.03 4.90
N GLN A 9 20.87 5.91 4.65
CA GLN A 9 21.56 6.01 3.36
C GLN A 9 22.26 4.69 2.96
N ILE A 10 22.89 4.00 3.92
CA ILE A 10 23.58 2.74 3.65
C ILE A 10 22.58 1.61 3.37
N ALA A 11 21.45 1.56 4.08
CA ALA A 11 20.40 0.56 3.84
C ALA A 11 19.79 0.65 2.43
N TYR A 12 19.69 1.86 1.87
CA TYR A 12 19.09 2.10 0.55
C TYR A 12 20.06 2.02 -0.63
N ARG A 13 21.35 2.22 -0.44
CA ARG A 13 22.34 2.15 -1.54
C ARG A 13 22.34 0.84 -2.32
N ASN A 14 21.71 -0.20 -1.79
CA ASN A 14 21.73 -1.55 -2.36
C ASN A 14 20.37 -2.24 -2.37
N ALA A 15 19.28 -1.50 -2.53
CA ALA A 15 17.91 -2.04 -2.58
C ALA A 15 17.69 -3.06 -3.73
N ASN A 16 18.61 -3.11 -4.71
CA ASN A 16 18.65 -4.16 -5.74
C ASN A 16 19.52 -5.37 -5.34
N ASN A 17 20.18 -5.34 -4.18
CA ASN A 17 20.92 -6.46 -3.64
C ASN A 17 20.38 -6.84 -2.26
N TRP A 18 19.34 -7.65 -2.25
CA TRP A 18 18.64 -8.13 -1.04
C TRP A 18 19.56 -8.77 0.00
N SER A 19 20.70 -9.34 -0.43
CA SER A 19 21.70 -9.90 0.50
C SER A 19 22.43 -8.82 1.28
N PHE A 20 22.70 -7.68 0.69
CA PHE A 20 23.34 -6.54 1.36
C PHE A 20 22.38 -5.84 2.31
N PHE A 21 21.12 -5.67 1.90
CA PHE A 21 20.04 -5.12 2.73
C PHE A 21 19.81 -5.97 3.98
N TYR A 22 19.78 -7.29 3.80
CA TYR A 22 19.67 -8.27 4.86
C TYR A 22 20.85 -8.20 5.86
N ASN A 23 22.09 -8.16 5.37
CA ASN A 23 23.27 -8.07 6.23
C ASN A 23 23.33 -6.75 7.00
N HIS A 24 22.80 -5.67 6.42
CA HIS A 24 22.76 -4.36 7.09
C HIS A 24 21.66 -4.30 8.15
N LEU A 25 20.48 -4.84 7.87
CA LEU A 25 19.41 -5.00 8.86
C LEU A 25 19.87 -5.88 10.03
N ASN A 26 20.55 -7.00 9.78
CA ASN A 26 21.12 -7.81 10.85
C ASN A 26 22.11 -7.03 11.72
N LYS A 27 22.87 -6.10 11.16
CA LYS A 27 23.81 -5.26 11.89
C LYS A 27 23.10 -4.20 12.75
N ILE A 28 21.97 -3.69 12.28
CA ILE A 28 21.12 -2.73 13.02
C ILE A 28 20.36 -3.43 14.16
N PHE A 29 19.90 -4.67 13.93
CA PHE A 29 19.12 -5.43 14.92
C PHE A 29 19.97 -6.37 15.80
N SER A 30 21.26 -6.56 15.53
CA SER A 30 22.15 -7.39 16.37
C SER A 30 22.56 -6.74 17.68
N CYS A 31 22.06 -5.56 18.03
CA CYS A 31 22.23 -4.94 19.33
C CYS A 31 21.32 -5.56 20.42
N GLY A 32 20.52 -6.60 20.11
CA GLY A 32 19.71 -7.36 21.06
C GLY A 32 19.77 -8.86 20.73
N LYS A 33 20.19 -9.66 21.68
CA LYS A 33 20.40 -11.12 21.63
C LYS A 33 19.39 -11.87 20.74
N GLY A 34 19.76 -12.20 19.51
CA GLY A 34 19.00 -13.10 18.65
C GLY A 34 19.33 -12.93 17.16
N THR A 35 20.32 -13.65 16.66
CA THR A 35 20.62 -13.74 15.23
C THR A 35 19.52 -14.49 14.51
N MET A 36 18.70 -13.78 13.76
CA MET A 36 17.70 -14.38 12.86
C MET A 36 18.43 -14.98 11.65
N LYS A 37 18.40 -16.30 11.50
CA LYS A 37 19.11 -17.02 10.42
C LYS A 37 18.54 -16.58 9.06
N THR A 38 19.43 -16.21 8.11
CA THR A 38 19.15 -15.76 6.72
C THR A 38 18.11 -16.59 6.01
N GLY A 39 18.14 -17.92 6.21
CA GLY A 39 17.20 -18.85 5.61
C GLY A 39 15.75 -18.65 6.07
N ILE A 40 15.53 -18.21 7.29
CA ILE A 40 14.16 -18.04 7.84
C ILE A 40 13.51 -16.79 7.26
N PHE A 41 14.24 -15.69 7.09
CA PHE A 41 13.70 -14.46 6.51
C PHE A 41 13.39 -14.60 5.01
N VAL A 42 14.28 -15.26 4.26
CA VAL A 42 14.04 -15.61 2.84
C VAL A 42 12.88 -16.61 2.72
N LEU A 43 12.77 -17.59 3.64
CA LEU A 43 11.64 -18.50 3.69
C LEU A 43 10.33 -17.80 4.07
N ILE A 44 10.35 -16.86 4.99
CA ILE A 44 9.18 -16.04 5.34
C ILE A 44 8.74 -15.19 4.16
N LEU A 45 9.66 -14.51 3.46
CA LEU A 45 9.35 -13.78 2.25
C LEU A 45 8.85 -14.72 1.15
N LYS A 46 9.51 -15.86 0.93
CA LYS A 46 9.10 -16.84 -0.09
C LYS A 46 7.77 -17.52 0.26
N HIS A 47 7.49 -17.75 1.54
CA HIS A 47 6.21 -18.28 2.02
C HIS A 47 5.09 -17.23 1.94
N MET A 48 5.39 -15.96 2.13
CA MET A 48 4.46 -14.85 1.88
C MET A 48 4.13 -14.72 0.39
N TYR A 49 5.07 -15.06 -0.51
CA TYR A 49 4.84 -15.09 -1.96
C TYR A 49 4.07 -16.32 -2.46
N THR A 50 3.96 -17.41 -1.69
CA THR A 50 3.40 -18.69 -2.17
C THR A 50 2.01 -19.00 -1.62
N LEU A 51 1.41 -18.13 -0.82
CA LEU A 51 0.04 -18.33 -0.36
C LEU A 51 -0.97 -17.97 -1.45
N LYS A 52 -1.10 -18.84 -2.44
CA LYS A 52 -2.35 -19.05 -3.17
C LYS A 52 -3.38 -19.56 -2.16
N LYS A 53 -4.11 -18.67 -1.54
CA LYS A 53 -5.33 -19.02 -0.81
C LYS A 53 -6.42 -18.08 -1.24
N SER A 54 -7.59 -18.71 -1.51
CA SER A 54 -8.89 -18.11 -1.71
C SER A 54 -8.90 -16.63 -1.30
N LEU A 55 -9.18 -15.76 -2.24
CA LEU A 55 -9.31 -14.33 -2.05
C LEU A 55 -10.19 -14.11 -0.82
N GLY A 56 -9.57 -13.90 0.36
CA GLY A 56 -10.27 -13.57 1.59
C GLY A 56 -10.83 -12.17 1.43
N GLN A 57 -11.82 -12.05 0.55
CA GLN A 57 -12.43 -10.77 0.19
C GLN A 57 -13.46 -10.43 1.24
N HIS A 58 -13.21 -9.36 1.96
CA HIS A 58 -14.18 -8.71 2.83
C HIS A 58 -14.70 -7.48 2.09
N PHE A 59 -15.96 -7.56 1.64
CA PHE A 59 -16.56 -6.46 0.89
C PHE A 59 -17.02 -5.38 1.86
N LEU A 60 -16.46 -4.19 1.71
CA LEU A 60 -16.91 -3.01 2.46
C LEU A 60 -18.36 -2.69 2.04
N LYS A 61 -19.28 -2.71 3.01
CA LYS A 61 -20.70 -2.45 2.79
C LYS A 61 -21.19 -1.14 3.45
N ASP A 62 -20.41 -0.64 4.40
CA ASP A 62 -20.77 0.59 5.10
C ASP A 62 -20.51 1.81 4.23
N GLU A 63 -21.59 2.47 3.85
CA GLU A 63 -21.58 3.61 2.93
C GLU A 63 -20.91 4.84 3.54
N SER A 64 -21.01 5.03 4.85
CA SER A 64 -20.39 6.16 5.54
C SER A 64 -18.87 6.03 5.54
N VAL A 65 -18.37 4.80 5.71
CA VAL A 65 -16.94 4.48 5.62
C VAL A 65 -16.43 4.67 4.20
N CYS A 66 -17.17 4.20 3.17
CA CYS A 66 -16.79 4.42 1.77
C CYS A 66 -16.61 5.90 1.46
N ARG A 67 -17.58 6.73 1.89
CA ARG A 67 -17.52 8.19 1.67
C ARG A 67 -16.32 8.81 2.39
N ARG A 68 -16.09 8.48 3.65
CA ARG A 68 -14.96 9.01 4.43
C ARG A 68 -13.60 8.67 3.79
N ILE A 69 -13.45 7.46 3.23
CA ILE A 69 -12.23 7.08 2.50
C ILE A 69 -12.04 7.97 1.27
N VAL A 70 -13.11 8.15 0.48
CA VAL A 70 -13.06 8.99 -0.73
C VAL A 70 -12.84 10.46 -0.36
N GLU A 71 -13.55 10.99 0.64
CA GLU A 71 -13.37 12.36 1.13
C GLU A 71 -11.94 12.63 1.58
N SER A 72 -11.30 11.68 2.27
CA SER A 72 -9.89 11.79 2.67
C SER A 72 -8.93 11.90 1.48
N LEU A 73 -9.28 11.34 0.32
CA LEU A 73 -8.53 11.52 -0.92
C LEU A 73 -8.87 12.87 -1.59
N MET A 74 -10.15 13.30 -1.53
CA MET A 74 -10.59 14.56 -2.15
C MET A 74 -10.01 15.80 -1.48
N GLU A 75 -9.45 15.69 -0.27
CA GLU A 75 -8.63 16.74 0.34
C GLU A 75 -7.34 17.02 -0.42
N CYS A 76 -6.93 16.10 -1.31
CA CYS A 76 -5.72 16.19 -2.09
C CYS A 76 -6.02 16.66 -3.51
N GLN A 77 -5.07 17.37 -4.14
CA GLN A 77 -5.19 17.73 -5.55
C GLN A 77 -4.55 16.65 -6.41
N PHE A 78 -5.31 16.08 -7.34
CA PHE A 78 -4.83 15.07 -8.29
C PHE A 78 -5.58 15.15 -9.63
N GLN A 79 -4.94 14.73 -10.68
CA GLN A 79 -5.52 14.67 -12.04
C GLN A 79 -5.62 13.22 -12.54
N ARG A 80 -4.94 12.28 -11.87
CA ARG A 80 -4.92 10.86 -12.24
C ARG A 80 -5.15 10.03 -10.99
N LEU A 81 -6.00 9.05 -11.10
CA LEU A 81 -6.40 8.18 -10.00
C LEU A 81 -6.35 6.72 -10.40
N LEU A 82 -5.71 5.91 -9.58
CA LEU A 82 -5.74 4.46 -9.66
C LEU A 82 -6.51 3.88 -8.47
N GLU A 83 -7.61 3.19 -8.75
CA GLU A 83 -8.26 2.34 -7.76
C GLU A 83 -7.68 0.92 -7.84
N VAL A 84 -7.25 0.39 -6.71
CA VAL A 84 -6.68 -0.96 -6.62
C VAL A 84 -7.63 -1.89 -5.90
N GLY A 85 -8.04 -2.97 -6.59
CA GLY A 85 -8.96 -3.97 -6.07
C GLY A 85 -10.37 -3.41 -5.85
N PRO A 86 -11.01 -2.85 -6.89
CA PRO A 86 -12.37 -2.27 -6.77
C PRO A 86 -13.41 -3.29 -6.31
N GLY A 87 -13.18 -4.60 -6.56
CA GLY A 87 -14.07 -5.66 -6.14
C GLY A 87 -15.51 -5.45 -6.60
N GLY A 88 -16.44 -5.32 -5.66
CA GLY A 88 -17.86 -5.01 -5.92
C GLY A 88 -18.16 -3.53 -6.20
N GLY A 89 -17.14 -2.67 -6.32
CA GLY A 89 -17.32 -1.25 -6.66
C GLY A 89 -17.72 -0.36 -5.47
N ALA A 90 -17.37 -0.77 -4.25
CA ALA A 90 -17.73 -0.03 -3.04
C ALA A 90 -17.20 1.42 -3.02
N LEU A 91 -15.97 1.63 -3.47
CA LEU A 91 -15.39 2.96 -3.64
C LEU A 91 -15.66 3.49 -5.06
N THR A 92 -15.60 2.62 -6.08
CA THR A 92 -15.78 2.96 -7.50
C THR A 92 -17.01 3.83 -7.75
N LYS A 93 -18.15 3.49 -7.11
CA LYS A 93 -19.42 4.24 -7.28
C LYS A 93 -19.33 5.72 -6.89
N HIS A 94 -18.40 6.08 -6.00
CA HIS A 94 -18.15 7.46 -5.61
C HIS A 94 -17.10 8.11 -6.50
N LEU A 95 -16.14 7.31 -7.02
CA LEU A 95 -15.00 7.77 -7.81
C LEU A 95 -15.34 8.01 -9.27
N VAL A 96 -16.28 7.23 -9.82
CA VAL A 96 -16.66 7.28 -11.25
C VAL A 96 -17.23 8.63 -11.70
N ASN A 97 -17.78 9.39 -10.75
CA ASN A 97 -18.40 10.70 -10.99
C ASN A 97 -17.45 11.90 -10.79
N ILE A 98 -16.19 11.66 -10.40
CA ILE A 98 -15.21 12.72 -10.28
C ILE A 98 -14.86 13.23 -11.68
N GLN A 99 -15.08 14.52 -11.92
CA GLN A 99 -14.84 15.14 -13.22
C GLN A 99 -13.35 15.47 -13.41
N ASP A 100 -12.95 15.59 -14.66
CA ASP A 100 -11.63 16.09 -15.08
C ASP A 100 -10.43 15.31 -14.54
N ILE A 101 -10.61 14.01 -14.29
CA ILE A 101 -9.53 13.10 -13.91
C ILE A 101 -9.37 11.93 -14.88
N ALA A 102 -8.14 11.48 -15.07
CA ALA A 102 -7.86 10.21 -15.72
C ALA A 102 -7.97 9.09 -14.66
N PHE A 103 -9.06 8.33 -14.72
CA PHE A 103 -9.36 7.26 -13.77
C PHE A 103 -9.08 5.89 -14.37
N LYS A 104 -8.30 5.05 -13.69
CA LYS A 104 -8.05 3.64 -14.03
C LYS A 104 -8.26 2.76 -12.82
N LEU A 105 -8.54 1.48 -13.07
CA LEU A 105 -8.74 0.45 -12.06
C LEU A 105 -7.81 -0.73 -12.34
N VAL A 106 -7.32 -1.38 -11.27
CA VAL A 106 -6.58 -2.66 -11.38
C VAL A 106 -7.35 -3.71 -10.60
N GLU A 107 -7.78 -4.76 -11.29
CA GLU A 107 -8.50 -5.89 -10.71
C GLU A 107 -8.00 -7.20 -11.34
N ILE A 108 -7.90 -8.26 -10.54
CA ILE A 108 -7.44 -9.57 -11.00
C ILE A 108 -8.60 -10.55 -11.18
N ASP A 109 -9.73 -10.31 -10.53
CA ASP A 109 -10.91 -11.18 -10.54
C ASP A 109 -11.80 -10.85 -11.73
N ARG A 110 -11.87 -11.76 -12.71
CA ARG A 110 -12.66 -11.61 -13.93
C ARG A 110 -14.15 -11.39 -13.66
N GLU A 111 -14.72 -12.08 -12.68
CA GLU A 111 -16.13 -11.91 -12.33
C GLU A 111 -16.41 -10.48 -11.88
N LYS A 112 -15.46 -9.87 -11.14
CA LYS A 112 -15.56 -8.48 -10.70
C LYS A 112 -15.37 -7.51 -11.86
N ILE A 113 -14.43 -7.79 -12.76
CA ILE A 113 -14.24 -7.00 -13.99
C ILE A 113 -15.51 -6.99 -14.84
N GLU A 114 -16.11 -8.16 -15.07
CA GLU A 114 -17.37 -8.26 -15.82
C GLU A 114 -18.52 -7.50 -15.13
N TYR A 115 -18.63 -7.63 -13.80
CA TYR A 115 -19.61 -6.89 -13.02
C TYR A 115 -19.42 -5.39 -13.14
N LEU A 116 -18.19 -4.89 -12.94
CA LEU A 116 -17.85 -3.46 -13.02
C LEU A 116 -18.10 -2.91 -14.44
N SER A 117 -17.71 -3.64 -15.48
CA SER A 117 -17.92 -3.24 -16.88
C SER A 117 -19.40 -3.15 -17.25
N LYS A 118 -20.24 -4.03 -16.67
CA LYS A 118 -21.71 -3.98 -16.86
C LYS A 118 -22.34 -2.84 -16.07
N THR A 119 -21.87 -2.62 -14.84
CA THR A 119 -22.43 -1.60 -13.94
C THR A 119 -21.98 -0.20 -14.30
N TYR A 120 -20.72 -0.06 -14.75
CA TYR A 120 -20.09 1.20 -15.14
C TYR A 120 -19.47 1.08 -16.54
N PRO A 121 -20.26 1.12 -17.63
CA PRO A 121 -19.75 0.91 -18.99
C PRO A 121 -18.61 1.88 -19.39
N SER A 122 -18.61 3.09 -18.85
CA SER A 122 -17.55 4.09 -19.07
C SER A 122 -16.17 3.70 -18.50
N LEU A 123 -16.12 2.68 -17.66
CA LEU A 123 -14.88 2.17 -17.06
C LEU A 123 -14.33 0.93 -17.78
N SER A 124 -15.06 0.30 -18.70
CA SER A 124 -14.69 -0.99 -19.32
C SER A 124 -13.27 -0.99 -19.90
N GLU A 125 -12.88 0.08 -20.59
CA GLU A 125 -11.54 0.24 -21.18
C GLU A 125 -10.49 0.77 -20.19
N LYS A 126 -10.92 1.13 -18.99
CA LYS A 126 -10.08 1.70 -17.95
C LYS A 126 -9.68 0.67 -16.89
N ILE A 127 -10.21 -0.56 -16.97
CA ILE A 127 -9.90 -1.67 -16.08
C ILE A 127 -8.69 -2.42 -16.62
N ILE A 128 -7.65 -2.51 -15.81
CA ILE A 128 -6.45 -3.30 -16.08
C ILE A 128 -6.64 -4.65 -15.40
N GLU A 129 -6.80 -5.72 -16.19
CA GLU A 129 -6.90 -7.10 -15.69
C GLU A 129 -5.50 -7.60 -15.31
N ALA A 130 -5.09 -7.34 -14.09
CA ALA A 130 -3.79 -7.76 -13.57
C ALA A 130 -3.76 -7.76 -12.03
N SER A 131 -2.76 -8.44 -11.47
CA SER A 131 -2.38 -8.20 -10.07
C SER A 131 -1.68 -6.85 -9.95
N ILE A 132 -2.01 -6.06 -8.92
CA ILE A 132 -1.29 -4.81 -8.64
C ILE A 132 0.22 -5.04 -8.45
N LEU A 133 0.62 -6.24 -8.05
CA LEU A 133 2.03 -6.57 -7.84
C LEU A 133 2.80 -6.73 -9.15
N ASP A 134 2.12 -7.10 -10.23
CA ASP A 134 2.70 -7.43 -11.53
C ASP A 134 2.49 -6.31 -12.57
N VAL A 135 1.58 -5.37 -12.31
CA VAL A 135 1.28 -4.29 -13.25
C VAL A 135 2.43 -3.26 -13.29
N ALA A 136 2.71 -2.75 -14.50
CA ALA A 136 3.59 -1.60 -14.69
C ALA A 136 2.91 -0.30 -14.22
N VAL A 137 3.68 0.78 -14.05
CA VAL A 137 3.12 2.10 -13.73
C VAL A 137 2.03 2.45 -14.74
N PRO A 138 0.78 2.70 -14.29
CA PRO A 138 -0.36 2.81 -15.21
C PRO A 138 -0.50 4.15 -15.91
N PHE A 139 0.29 5.16 -15.50
CA PHE A 139 0.27 6.51 -16.05
C PHE A 139 1.68 7.00 -16.31
N ASP A 140 1.85 7.82 -17.33
CA ASP A 140 3.14 8.44 -17.68
C ASP A 140 3.50 9.62 -16.75
N GLU A 141 2.51 10.15 -16.05
CA GLU A 141 2.65 11.27 -15.12
C GLU A 141 2.21 10.89 -13.70
N PRO A 142 2.56 11.69 -12.68
CA PRO A 142 2.20 11.40 -11.30
C PRO A 142 0.68 11.23 -11.09
N PHE A 143 0.33 10.29 -10.22
CA PHE A 143 -1.05 9.90 -9.93
C PHE A 143 -1.27 9.67 -8.44
N SER A 144 -2.54 9.60 -8.06
CA SER A 144 -2.95 9.18 -6.72
C SER A 144 -3.52 7.77 -6.75
N MET A 145 -3.45 7.09 -5.62
CA MET A 145 -3.92 5.71 -5.46
C MET A 145 -4.93 5.61 -4.33
N ILE A 146 -5.96 4.79 -4.54
CA ILE A 146 -6.97 4.49 -3.52
C ILE A 146 -7.32 3.00 -3.54
N GLY A 147 -7.69 2.44 -2.38
CA GLY A 147 -8.21 1.08 -2.34
C GLY A 147 -8.59 0.57 -0.97
N ASN A 148 -9.50 -0.42 -0.97
CA ASN A 148 -9.70 -1.35 0.14
C ASN A 148 -8.79 -2.56 -0.11
N PHE A 149 -7.55 -2.51 0.40
CA PHE A 149 -6.52 -3.46 0.00
C PHE A 149 -6.72 -4.86 0.59
N PRO A 150 -6.53 -5.92 -0.21
CA PRO A 150 -6.57 -7.29 0.28
C PRO A 150 -5.53 -7.51 1.38
N TYR A 151 -5.94 -8.07 2.53
CA TYR A 151 -5.08 -8.18 3.70
C TYR A 151 -3.86 -9.09 3.48
N ASN A 152 -4.02 -10.13 2.66
CA ASN A 152 -2.96 -11.09 2.38
C ASN A 152 -1.79 -10.52 1.56
N ILE A 153 -1.98 -9.38 0.88
CA ILE A 153 -0.93 -8.70 0.09
C ILE A 153 -0.67 -7.26 0.55
N SER A 154 -1.21 -6.85 1.69
CA SER A 154 -1.11 -5.48 2.20
C SER A 154 0.33 -4.95 2.24
N THR A 155 1.25 -5.76 2.77
CA THR A 155 2.67 -5.38 2.86
C THR A 155 3.32 -5.24 1.48
N GLN A 156 2.98 -6.13 0.53
CA GLN A 156 3.47 -6.06 -0.84
C GLN A 156 2.96 -4.81 -1.55
N ILE A 157 1.70 -4.41 -1.30
CA ILE A 157 1.15 -3.15 -1.83
C ILE A 157 1.94 -1.95 -1.29
N VAL A 158 2.28 -1.93 0.00
CA VAL A 158 3.14 -0.86 0.56
C VAL A 158 4.49 -0.81 -0.15
N PHE A 159 5.12 -1.95 -0.41
CA PHE A 159 6.38 -1.99 -1.18
C PHE A 159 6.19 -1.52 -2.62
N LYS A 160 5.06 -1.83 -3.25
CA LYS A 160 4.74 -1.32 -4.60
C LYS A 160 4.56 0.20 -4.60
N VAL A 161 3.93 0.77 -3.58
CA VAL A 161 3.83 2.22 -3.39
C VAL A 161 5.22 2.85 -3.26
N ILE A 162 6.12 2.23 -2.49
CA ILE A 162 7.51 2.71 -2.33
C ILE A 162 8.30 2.56 -3.64
N GLU A 163 8.09 1.48 -4.40
CA GLU A 163 8.68 1.29 -5.73
C GLU A 163 8.26 2.41 -6.68
N TRP A 164 6.98 2.79 -6.66
CA TRP A 164 6.39 3.83 -7.50
C TRP A 164 6.41 5.23 -6.87
N ARG A 165 7.21 5.46 -5.82
CA ARG A 165 7.19 6.69 -5.02
C ARG A 165 7.27 7.99 -5.81
N GLU A 166 8.03 8.01 -6.90
CA GLU A 166 8.21 9.20 -7.73
C GLU A 166 6.96 9.52 -8.59
N GLN A 167 6.09 8.53 -8.80
CA GLN A 167 4.83 8.66 -9.53
C GLN A 167 3.61 8.79 -8.61
N ILE A 168 3.70 8.31 -7.36
CA ILE A 168 2.58 8.39 -6.43
C ILE A 168 2.65 9.69 -5.63
N GLN A 169 1.68 10.59 -5.86
CA GLN A 169 1.55 11.83 -5.09
C GLN A 169 0.86 11.57 -3.74
N PHE A 170 -0.27 10.88 -3.78
CA PHE A 170 -1.06 10.51 -2.61
C PHE A 170 -1.52 9.06 -2.71
N MET A 171 -1.66 8.42 -1.57
CA MET A 171 -2.37 7.16 -1.46
C MET A 171 -3.27 7.19 -0.23
N VAL A 172 -4.54 6.85 -0.40
CA VAL A 172 -5.47 6.58 0.69
C VAL A 172 -5.87 5.12 0.62
N GLY A 173 -5.61 4.38 1.68
CA GLY A 173 -5.83 2.95 1.67
C GLY A 173 -6.28 2.38 3.00
N MET A 174 -7.10 1.34 2.92
CA MET A 174 -7.53 0.58 4.07
C MET A 174 -6.72 -0.72 4.17
N PHE A 175 -6.20 -0.98 5.37
CA PHE A 175 -5.36 -2.11 5.73
C PHE A 175 -5.90 -2.79 6.99
N GLN A 176 -5.39 -3.96 7.33
CA GLN A 176 -5.55 -4.45 8.70
C GLN A 176 -5.01 -3.42 9.69
N LYS A 177 -5.73 -3.18 10.81
CA LYS A 177 -5.37 -2.16 11.80
C LYS A 177 -3.91 -2.28 12.26
N GLU A 178 -3.43 -3.49 12.52
CA GLU A 178 -2.05 -3.72 12.94
C GLU A 178 -1.04 -3.25 11.88
N VAL A 179 -1.29 -3.50 10.61
CA VAL A 179 -0.43 -3.05 9.51
C VAL A 179 -0.47 -1.52 9.39
N ALA A 180 -1.65 -0.92 9.45
CA ALA A 180 -1.84 0.53 9.41
C ALA A 180 -1.11 1.24 10.56
N VAL A 181 -1.23 0.71 11.79
CA VAL A 181 -0.52 1.22 12.96
C VAL A 181 0.99 1.13 12.79
N ARG A 182 1.52 -0.01 12.32
CA ARG A 182 2.95 -0.18 12.06
C ARG A 182 3.48 0.80 11.01
N ILE A 183 2.73 1.07 9.95
CA ILE A 183 3.15 2.01 8.91
C ILE A 183 3.27 3.44 9.47
N CYS A 184 2.33 3.84 10.33
CA CYS A 184 2.24 5.19 10.88
C CYS A 184 2.99 5.37 12.20
N ALA A 185 3.55 4.30 12.79
CA ALA A 185 4.26 4.37 14.06
C ALA A 185 5.51 5.25 13.95
N GLY A 186 5.75 6.11 14.94
CA GLY A 186 6.96 6.93 15.07
C GLY A 186 8.06 6.24 15.88
N PRO A 187 9.31 6.78 15.82
CA PRO A 187 10.42 6.28 16.60
C PRO A 187 10.10 6.21 18.11
N GLY A 188 10.57 5.15 18.76
CA GLY A 188 10.30 4.91 20.20
C GLY A 188 8.98 4.18 20.48
N ASN A 189 8.08 4.03 19.51
CA ASN A 189 6.90 3.20 19.63
C ASN A 189 7.28 1.72 19.38
N LYS A 190 6.66 0.79 20.14
CA LYS A 190 6.87 -0.66 19.99
C LYS A 190 6.49 -1.19 18.61
N ASP A 191 5.57 -0.51 17.90
CA ASP A 191 5.09 -0.87 16.57
C ASP A 191 5.98 -0.27 15.46
N TYR A 192 6.96 0.59 15.82
CA TYR A 192 7.89 1.17 14.87
C TYR A 192 8.87 0.11 14.35
N GLY A 193 8.89 -0.08 13.04
CA GLY A 193 9.69 -1.11 12.41
C GLY A 193 9.98 -0.83 10.94
N ILE A 194 10.33 -1.88 10.20
CA ILE A 194 10.76 -1.74 8.81
C ILE A 194 9.70 -1.06 7.91
N LEU A 195 8.42 -1.34 8.11
CA LEU A 195 7.35 -0.70 7.35
C LEU A 195 7.26 0.80 7.64
N SER A 196 7.43 1.20 8.91
CA SER A 196 7.46 2.61 9.29
C SER A 196 8.63 3.33 8.62
N VAL A 197 9.84 2.77 8.77
CA VAL A 197 11.08 3.37 8.24
C VAL A 197 11.00 3.54 6.73
N LEU A 198 10.63 2.48 6.00
CA LEU A 198 10.60 2.49 4.54
C LEU A 198 9.51 3.41 3.98
N SER A 199 8.33 3.41 4.59
CA SER A 199 7.25 4.30 4.17
C SER A 199 7.57 5.75 4.46
N GLN A 200 8.02 6.05 5.67
CA GLN A 200 8.30 7.41 6.13
C GLN A 200 9.59 7.99 5.56
N ALA A 201 10.42 7.17 4.90
CA ALA A 201 11.57 7.66 4.16
C ALA A 201 11.20 8.56 2.96
N TYR A 202 10.01 8.37 2.39
CA TYR A 202 9.55 9.08 1.20
C TYR A 202 8.17 9.70 1.34
N PHE A 203 7.37 9.22 2.29
CA PHE A 203 6.00 9.65 2.46
C PHE A 203 5.73 10.13 3.88
N LYS A 204 5.00 11.21 4.01
CA LYS A 204 4.30 11.52 5.26
C LYS A 204 3.15 10.54 5.37
N THR A 205 3.17 9.71 6.43
CA THR A 205 2.11 8.73 6.71
C THR A 205 1.20 9.25 7.82
N THR A 206 -0.11 9.20 7.59
CA THR A 206 -1.10 9.67 8.56
C THR A 206 -2.14 8.58 8.78
N TYR A 207 -2.35 8.20 10.04
CA TYR A 207 -3.45 7.33 10.44
C TYR A 207 -4.73 8.15 10.51
N LEU A 208 -5.74 7.81 9.72
CA LEU A 208 -6.96 8.61 9.59
C LEU A 208 -8.04 8.15 10.57
N PHE A 209 -8.43 6.86 10.50
CA PHE A 209 -9.48 6.31 11.36
C PHE A 209 -9.52 4.79 11.35
N ASP A 210 -10.15 4.24 12.38
CA ASP A 210 -10.49 2.82 12.47
C ASP A 210 -11.76 2.49 11.68
N VAL A 211 -11.84 1.23 11.21
CA VAL A 211 -13.05 0.65 10.62
C VAL A 211 -13.33 -0.68 11.30
N ASP A 212 -14.54 -0.82 11.82
CA ASP A 212 -14.98 -2.00 12.55
C ASP A 212 -15.32 -3.16 11.60
N GLU A 213 -15.29 -4.38 12.12
CA GLU A 213 -15.47 -5.60 11.35
C GLU A 213 -16.88 -5.73 10.76
N ASP A 214 -17.89 -5.17 11.43
CA ASP A 214 -19.29 -5.17 11.00
C ASP A 214 -19.56 -4.28 9.79
N CYS A 215 -18.60 -3.40 9.42
CA CYS A 215 -18.65 -2.64 8.18
C CYS A 215 -18.46 -3.48 6.91
N PHE A 216 -18.16 -4.78 7.06
CA PHE A 216 -17.85 -5.69 5.94
C PHE A 216 -18.83 -6.86 5.81
N ASN A 217 -18.82 -7.50 4.64
CA ASN A 217 -19.53 -8.75 4.38
C ASN A 217 -18.65 -9.70 3.54
N PRO A 218 -18.28 -10.90 4.03
CA PRO A 218 -18.35 -11.28 5.45
C PRO A 218 -17.44 -10.41 6.34
N PRO A 219 -17.71 -10.29 7.65
CA PRO A 219 -16.86 -9.52 8.55
C PRO A 219 -15.49 -10.18 8.69
N PRO A 220 -14.40 -9.42 8.68
CA PRO A 220 -13.06 -9.92 8.99
C PRO A 220 -12.93 -10.26 10.48
N LYS A 221 -11.84 -10.95 10.84
CA LYS A 221 -11.55 -11.31 12.24
C LYS A 221 -10.87 -10.17 13.02
N VAL A 222 -10.47 -9.10 12.34
CA VAL A 222 -9.70 -7.99 12.89
C VAL A 222 -10.20 -6.66 12.33
N LYS A 223 -10.09 -5.61 13.12
CA LYS A 223 -10.38 -4.25 12.67
C LYS A 223 -9.45 -3.81 11.54
N SER A 224 -9.91 -2.85 10.78
CA SER A 224 -9.13 -2.17 9.76
C SER A 224 -8.72 -0.77 10.21
N GLY A 225 -7.72 -0.22 9.54
CA GLY A 225 -7.30 1.17 9.67
C GLY A 225 -7.16 1.81 8.30
N VAL A 226 -7.64 3.01 8.16
CA VAL A 226 -7.46 3.83 6.95
C VAL A 226 -6.29 4.77 7.18
N ILE A 227 -5.36 4.80 6.22
CA ILE A 227 -4.16 5.64 6.28
C ILE A 227 -3.98 6.42 4.99
N LYS A 228 -3.30 7.56 5.11
CA LYS A 228 -2.90 8.40 3.98
C LYS A 228 -1.39 8.45 3.88
N PHE A 229 -0.88 8.31 2.66
CA PHE A 229 0.49 8.60 2.26
C PHE A 229 0.50 9.87 1.42
N GLU A 230 1.44 10.75 1.70
CA GLU A 230 1.69 11.96 0.95
C GLU A 230 3.18 12.01 0.59
N TYR A 231 3.48 12.06 -0.70
CA TYR A 231 4.88 12.05 -1.17
C TYR A 231 5.59 13.34 -0.79
N MET A 232 6.74 13.19 -0.14
CA MET A 232 7.56 14.32 0.35
C MET A 232 8.78 14.58 -0.55
N GLY A 233 8.88 13.90 -1.69
CA GLY A 233 10.12 13.87 -2.45
C GLY A 233 11.16 12.96 -1.81
N ASN A 234 12.43 13.37 -1.87
CA ASN A 234 13.53 12.64 -1.25
C ASN A 234 14.20 13.49 -0.15
N PRO A 235 13.53 13.73 0.98
CA PRO A 235 14.00 14.68 2.01
C PRO A 235 15.33 14.30 2.65
N TYR A 236 15.72 13.02 2.54
CA TYR A 236 16.96 12.49 3.12
C TYR A 236 18.09 12.29 2.11
N GLY A 237 17.91 12.71 0.85
CA GLY A 237 18.91 12.55 -0.20
C GLY A 237 19.28 11.09 -0.49
N ILE A 238 18.32 10.17 -0.36
CA ILE A 238 18.54 8.74 -0.58
C ILE A 238 18.67 8.50 -2.08
N GLU A 239 19.88 8.27 -2.58
CA GLU A 239 20.12 8.00 -3.99
C GLU A 239 19.58 6.63 -4.39
N SER A 240 18.66 6.59 -5.35
CA SER A 240 18.23 5.36 -5.99
C SER A 240 19.19 5.06 -7.16
N HIS A 241 20.13 4.16 -6.96
CA HIS A 241 20.89 3.63 -8.10
C HIS A 241 19.99 2.69 -8.91
N ARG A 242 19.24 3.25 -9.86
CA ARG A 242 18.70 2.46 -10.97
C ARG A 242 19.88 2.14 -11.92
N LYS A 243 20.30 0.88 -11.98
CA LYS A 243 21.05 0.34 -13.10
C LYS A 243 20.10 -0.43 -14.00
#